data_a2af1e5eb5d1f57ba571453748662ff2
#
_entry.id   a2af1e5eb5d1f57ba571453748662ff2
#
_cell.length_a   1.000
_cell.length_b   1.000
_cell.length_c   1.000
_cell.angle_alpha   90.00
_cell.angle_beta   90.00
_cell.angle_gamma   90.00
#
_symmetry.space_group_name_H-M   'P 1'
#
loop_
_entity.id
_entity.type
_entity.pdbx_description
1 polymer ?
#
loop_
_entity_poly.entity_id
_entity_poly.type
_entity_poly.pdbx_seq_one_letter_code
_entity_poly.pdbx_strand_id
1 'polypeptide(L)'
;MAVTTIEAGVIVEQIRMLPSGEIALELRSGATVRLDWEVWSALDLPTAVALDAEQAKALAVAEGRFRVRSKALELLANREHSSWELRQKLRQRFQDPKAIDECLVLLEERGYLSDERFAQRFLESRIANRDHGPYRLLAELQQRGISRELAESLLHEYDSPHLWLEKAERAKERILRRSKTVNPQSLWSKLHQQGFSGATISAALRDLPQPEL
;
A
#
# COMPACT_ATOMS: atom_id res chain seq x y z
N MET A 1 15.09 3.54 -15.48
CA MET A 1 15.77 2.47 -16.22
C MET A 1 15.03 2.30 -17.53
N ALA A 2 15.74 2.29 -18.67
CA ALA A 2 15.13 2.06 -19.97
C ALA A 2 14.49 0.66 -20.02
N VAL A 3 13.33 0.55 -20.65
CA VAL A 3 12.70 -0.75 -20.91
C VAL A 3 13.54 -1.42 -21.99
N THR A 4 14.16 -2.56 -21.69
CA THR A 4 14.86 -3.34 -22.70
C THR A 4 13.82 -3.93 -23.64
N THR A 5 13.85 -3.56 -24.91
CA THR A 5 12.98 -4.15 -25.93
C THR A 5 13.52 -5.53 -26.27
N ILE A 6 12.75 -6.57 -25.98
CA ILE A 6 13.06 -7.97 -26.30
C ILE A 6 12.21 -8.37 -27.50
N GLU A 7 12.83 -8.48 -28.66
CA GLU A 7 12.16 -8.80 -29.93
C GLU A 7 12.77 -10.03 -30.57
N ALA A 8 12.13 -10.58 -31.57
CA ALA A 8 12.65 -11.69 -32.37
C ALA A 8 14.05 -11.35 -32.89
N GLY A 9 14.96 -12.32 -32.85
CA GLY A 9 16.36 -12.13 -33.19
C GLY A 9 17.27 -11.71 -32.04
N VAL A 10 16.73 -11.45 -30.84
CA VAL A 10 17.56 -11.19 -29.64
C VAL A 10 18.42 -12.41 -29.33
N ILE A 11 19.65 -12.18 -28.91
CA ILE A 11 20.62 -13.24 -28.57
C ILE A 11 21.04 -13.05 -27.13
N VAL A 12 20.87 -14.08 -26.30
CA VAL A 12 21.45 -14.15 -24.94
C VAL A 12 22.90 -14.68 -25.08
N GLU A 13 23.86 -13.84 -24.79
CA GLU A 13 25.28 -14.22 -24.92
C GLU A 13 25.83 -14.87 -23.67
N GLN A 14 25.51 -14.32 -22.50
CA GLN A 14 26.00 -14.82 -21.22
C GLN A 14 24.92 -14.86 -20.16
N ILE A 15 25.06 -15.80 -19.25
CA ILE A 15 24.24 -15.92 -18.05
C ILE A 15 25.17 -15.82 -16.86
N ARG A 16 24.84 -14.89 -15.95
CA ARG A 16 25.63 -14.70 -14.73
C ARG A 16 24.72 -14.82 -13.51
N MET A 17 25.07 -15.72 -12.60
CA MET A 17 24.41 -15.82 -11.30
C MET A 17 24.76 -14.60 -10.45
N LEU A 18 23.76 -14.00 -9.81
CA LEU A 18 23.93 -12.89 -8.88
C LEU A 18 23.91 -13.42 -7.43
N PRO A 19 24.54 -12.71 -6.48
CA PRO A 19 24.53 -13.09 -5.06
C PRO A 19 23.13 -13.20 -4.44
N SER A 20 22.14 -12.52 -5.03
CA SER A 20 20.72 -12.56 -4.62
C SER A 20 20.01 -13.88 -5.02
N GLY A 21 20.65 -14.78 -5.77
CA GLY A 21 20.02 -15.96 -6.37
C GLY A 21 19.30 -15.68 -7.69
N GLU A 22 19.25 -14.44 -8.12
CA GLU A 22 18.77 -14.03 -9.44
C GLU A 22 19.83 -14.27 -10.50
N ILE A 23 19.45 -14.22 -11.76
CA ILE A 23 20.39 -14.24 -12.89
C ILE A 23 20.33 -12.93 -13.67
N ALA A 24 21.47 -12.58 -14.24
CA ALA A 24 21.60 -11.53 -15.25
C ALA A 24 21.91 -12.20 -16.61
N LEU A 25 21.04 -11.95 -17.57
CA LEU A 25 21.21 -12.34 -18.96
C LEU A 25 21.81 -11.17 -19.71
N GLU A 26 23.00 -11.33 -20.23
CA GLU A 26 23.65 -10.32 -21.07
C GLU A 26 23.28 -10.58 -22.53
N LEU A 27 22.61 -9.59 -23.13
CA LEU A 27 22.17 -9.65 -24.51
C LEU A 27 23.27 -9.11 -25.43
N ARG A 28 23.34 -9.61 -26.67
CA ARG A 28 24.30 -9.11 -27.70
C ARG A 28 24.19 -7.61 -27.94
N SER A 29 23.06 -7.02 -27.68
CA SER A 29 22.83 -5.56 -27.73
C SER A 29 23.55 -4.77 -26.63
N GLY A 30 24.18 -5.45 -25.66
CA GLY A 30 24.75 -4.85 -24.45
C GLY A 30 23.70 -4.61 -23.32
N ALA A 31 22.42 -4.90 -23.56
CA ALA A 31 21.41 -4.79 -22.53
C ALA A 31 21.48 -5.99 -21.56
N THR A 32 21.06 -5.76 -20.30
CA THR A 32 20.99 -6.80 -19.29
C THR A 32 19.53 -7.01 -18.86
N VAL A 33 19.10 -8.27 -18.89
CA VAL A 33 17.79 -8.72 -18.41
C VAL A 33 17.98 -9.50 -17.11
N ARG A 34 17.13 -9.28 -16.11
CA ARG A 34 17.16 -10.01 -14.85
C ARG A 34 15.97 -10.94 -14.72
N LEU A 35 16.22 -12.15 -14.24
CA LEU A 35 15.19 -13.16 -13.97
C LEU A 35 15.57 -13.97 -12.72
N ASP A 36 14.62 -14.74 -12.21
CA ASP A 36 14.92 -15.85 -11.31
C ASP A 36 15.51 -17.01 -12.11
N TRP A 37 16.45 -17.73 -11.53
CA TRP A 37 17.02 -18.92 -12.13
C TRP A 37 15.97 -19.97 -12.52
N GLU A 38 14.99 -20.20 -11.62
CA GLU A 38 13.91 -21.16 -11.83
C GLU A 38 13.07 -20.82 -13.06
N VAL A 39 12.74 -19.52 -13.22
CA VAL A 39 11.97 -19.02 -14.36
C VAL A 39 12.75 -19.19 -15.66
N TRP A 40 14.04 -18.83 -15.65
CA TRP A 40 14.92 -19.00 -16.81
C TRP A 40 15.03 -20.48 -17.21
N SER A 41 15.31 -21.34 -16.22
CA SER A 41 15.45 -22.79 -16.46
C SER A 41 14.18 -23.41 -17.05
N ALA A 42 13.00 -22.91 -16.62
CA ALA A 42 11.71 -23.39 -17.13
C ALA A 42 11.39 -22.88 -18.55
N LEU A 43 12.00 -21.79 -18.99
CA LEU A 43 11.81 -21.28 -20.35
C LEU A 43 12.55 -22.11 -21.40
N ASP A 44 13.58 -22.87 -21.00
CA ASP A 44 14.41 -23.73 -21.87
C ASP A 44 14.87 -23.01 -23.16
N LEU A 45 15.34 -21.76 -23.00
CA LEU A 45 15.76 -20.93 -24.12
C LEU A 45 17.23 -21.17 -24.49
N PRO A 46 17.57 -21.19 -25.80
CA PRO A 46 18.97 -21.35 -26.22
C PRO A 46 19.81 -20.12 -25.89
N THR A 47 21.09 -20.35 -25.68
CA THR A 47 22.13 -19.29 -25.56
C THR A 47 22.96 -19.20 -26.82
N ALA A 48 23.53 -18.03 -27.11
CA ALA A 48 24.34 -17.72 -28.28
C ALA A 48 23.63 -17.92 -29.65
N VAL A 49 22.33 -18.12 -29.64
CA VAL A 49 21.48 -18.26 -30.84
C VAL A 49 20.39 -17.22 -30.79
N ALA A 50 19.96 -16.73 -31.96
CA ALA A 50 18.87 -15.79 -32.08
C ALA A 50 17.55 -16.46 -31.66
N LEU A 51 16.83 -15.86 -30.72
CA LEU A 51 15.53 -16.31 -30.31
C LEU A 51 14.49 -16.03 -31.40
N ASP A 52 13.61 -16.98 -31.63
CA ASP A 52 12.45 -16.75 -32.48
C ASP A 52 11.40 -15.84 -31.79
N ALA A 53 10.31 -15.53 -32.48
CA ALA A 53 9.31 -14.59 -31.98
C ALA A 53 8.61 -15.08 -30.69
N GLU A 54 8.31 -16.38 -30.58
CA GLU A 54 7.65 -16.95 -29.41
C GLU A 54 8.61 -17.02 -28.21
N GLN A 55 9.87 -17.40 -28.44
CA GLN A 55 10.92 -17.43 -27.43
C GLN A 55 11.22 -16.02 -26.89
N ALA A 56 11.35 -15.04 -27.78
CA ALA A 56 11.56 -13.64 -27.38
C ALA A 56 10.38 -13.09 -26.59
N LYS A 57 9.15 -13.41 -26.99
CA LYS A 57 7.93 -13.04 -26.27
C LYS A 57 7.87 -13.70 -24.89
N ALA A 58 8.21 -14.96 -24.78
CA ALA A 58 8.26 -15.67 -23.49
C ALA A 58 9.26 -15.02 -22.53
N LEU A 59 10.46 -14.68 -23.03
CA LEU A 59 11.48 -13.96 -22.27
C LEU A 59 11.01 -12.55 -21.83
N ALA A 60 10.36 -11.81 -22.72
CA ALA A 60 9.82 -10.48 -22.43
C ALA A 60 8.74 -10.50 -21.33
N VAL A 61 7.85 -11.49 -21.38
CA VAL A 61 6.81 -11.69 -20.35
C VAL A 61 7.46 -12.03 -18.99
N ALA A 62 8.44 -12.93 -18.99
CA ALA A 62 9.15 -13.31 -17.76
C ALA A 62 9.89 -12.12 -17.14
N GLU A 63 10.58 -11.33 -17.94
CA GLU A 63 11.27 -10.09 -17.53
C GLU A 63 10.28 -9.06 -16.97
N GLY A 64 9.14 -8.86 -17.63
CA GLY A 64 8.10 -7.96 -17.17
C GLY A 64 7.57 -8.36 -15.78
N ARG A 65 7.26 -9.64 -15.56
CA ARG A 65 6.84 -10.18 -14.25
C ARG A 65 7.91 -10.01 -13.18
N PHE A 66 9.15 -10.30 -13.52
CA PHE A 66 10.28 -10.11 -12.61
C PHE A 66 10.41 -8.64 -12.17
N ARG A 67 10.33 -7.69 -13.08
CA ARG A 67 10.42 -6.25 -12.78
C ARG A 67 9.27 -5.78 -11.88
N VAL A 68 8.06 -6.21 -12.16
CA VAL A 68 6.89 -5.89 -11.33
C VAL A 68 7.12 -6.37 -9.91
N ARG A 69 7.53 -7.63 -9.73
CA ARG A 69 7.77 -8.24 -8.42
C ARG A 69 8.93 -7.55 -7.68
N SER A 70 10.05 -7.32 -8.34
CA SER A 70 11.21 -6.64 -7.74
C SER A 70 10.83 -5.24 -7.25
N LYS A 71 10.02 -4.50 -8.02
CA LYS A 71 9.53 -3.18 -7.60
C LYS A 71 8.54 -3.25 -6.44
N ALA A 72 7.67 -4.25 -6.43
CA ALA A 72 6.74 -4.46 -5.33
C ALA A 72 7.49 -4.75 -4.02
N LEU A 73 8.48 -5.64 -4.04
CA LEU A 73 9.32 -5.96 -2.88
C LEU A 73 10.14 -4.75 -2.40
N GLU A 74 10.69 -3.96 -3.31
CA GLU A 74 11.36 -2.69 -2.97
C GLU A 74 10.43 -1.72 -2.22
N LEU A 75 9.18 -1.61 -2.65
CA LEU A 75 8.19 -0.75 -2.00
C LEU A 75 7.82 -1.27 -0.61
N LEU A 76 7.60 -2.58 -0.48
CA LEU A 76 7.28 -3.24 0.79
C LEU A 76 8.43 -3.22 1.79
N ALA A 77 9.68 -3.26 1.32
CA ALA A 77 10.87 -3.13 2.17
C ALA A 77 10.95 -1.76 2.88
N ASN A 78 10.37 -0.71 2.28
CA ASN A 78 10.38 0.63 2.87
C ASN A 78 9.28 0.82 3.94
N ARG A 79 8.09 0.27 3.70
CA ARG A 79 6.95 0.30 4.63
C ARG A 79 5.86 -0.68 4.20
N GLU A 80 4.96 -0.99 5.10
CA GLU A 80 3.72 -1.69 4.75
C GLU A 80 2.88 -0.86 3.74
N HIS A 81 2.24 -1.57 2.83
CA HIS A 81 1.27 -1.04 1.88
C HIS A 81 0.02 -1.90 1.90
N SER A 82 -1.15 -1.31 1.66
CA SER A 82 -2.30 -2.11 1.29
C SER A 82 -2.17 -2.66 -0.13
N SER A 83 -2.88 -3.73 -0.43
CA SER A 83 -2.96 -4.32 -1.77
C SER A 83 -3.41 -3.28 -2.80
N TRP A 84 -4.36 -2.43 -2.44
CA TRP A 84 -4.80 -1.33 -3.27
C TRP A 84 -3.71 -0.26 -3.50
N GLU A 85 -3.03 0.20 -2.43
CA GLU A 85 -1.93 1.19 -2.56
C GLU A 85 -0.78 0.66 -3.42
N LEU A 86 -0.40 -0.60 -3.21
CA LEU A 86 0.68 -1.24 -3.97
C LEU A 86 0.30 -1.38 -5.44
N ARG A 87 -0.94 -1.82 -5.75
CA ARG A 87 -1.49 -1.87 -7.11
C ARG A 87 -1.43 -0.52 -7.80
N GLN A 88 -1.88 0.55 -7.14
CA GLN A 88 -1.84 1.90 -7.72
C GLN A 88 -0.40 2.35 -8.04
N LYS A 89 0.55 2.09 -7.16
CA LYS A 89 1.96 2.42 -7.39
C LYS A 89 2.59 1.63 -8.53
N LEU A 90 2.26 0.35 -8.66
CA LEU A 90 2.74 -0.49 -9.75
C LEU A 90 2.14 -0.06 -11.10
N ARG A 91 0.85 0.27 -11.14
CA ARG A 91 0.18 0.78 -12.36
C ARG A 91 0.76 2.09 -12.89
N GLN A 92 1.38 2.90 -12.03
CA GLN A 92 2.08 4.11 -12.48
C GLN A 92 3.36 3.82 -13.28
N ARG A 93 3.90 2.60 -13.19
CA ARG A 93 5.19 2.20 -13.79
C ARG A 93 5.09 1.09 -14.81
N PHE A 94 4.08 0.24 -14.68
CA PHE A 94 3.89 -0.95 -15.50
C PHE A 94 2.52 -0.94 -16.15
N GLN A 95 2.46 -1.33 -17.42
CA GLN A 95 1.23 -1.29 -18.22
C GLN A 95 0.50 -2.64 -18.26
N ASP A 96 1.13 -3.72 -17.79
CA ASP A 96 0.53 -5.06 -17.76
C ASP A 96 -0.25 -5.28 -16.45
N PRO A 97 -1.59 -5.13 -16.47
CA PRO A 97 -2.40 -5.33 -15.28
C PRO A 97 -2.40 -6.78 -14.79
N LYS A 98 -2.25 -7.75 -15.71
CA LYS A 98 -2.22 -9.17 -15.38
C LYS A 98 -0.97 -9.52 -14.57
N ALA A 99 0.20 -9.04 -15.01
CA ALA A 99 1.45 -9.23 -14.27
C ALA A 99 1.41 -8.57 -12.88
N ILE A 100 0.73 -7.42 -12.74
CA ILE A 100 0.54 -6.77 -11.45
C ILE A 100 -0.36 -7.61 -10.55
N ASP A 101 -1.52 -8.07 -11.04
CA ASP A 101 -2.47 -8.83 -10.23
C ASP A 101 -1.89 -10.19 -9.80
N GLU A 102 -1.21 -10.91 -10.69
CA GLU A 102 -0.47 -12.14 -10.37
C GLU A 102 0.62 -11.90 -9.31
N CYS A 103 1.33 -10.77 -9.40
CA CYS A 103 2.34 -10.39 -8.42
C CYS A 103 1.72 -10.16 -7.03
N LEU A 104 0.60 -9.44 -6.95
CA LEU A 104 -0.05 -9.16 -5.66
C LEU A 104 -0.52 -10.44 -4.98
N VAL A 105 -1.17 -11.35 -5.72
CA VAL A 105 -1.59 -12.66 -5.21
C VAL A 105 -0.39 -13.44 -4.66
N LEU A 106 0.69 -13.52 -5.42
CA LEU A 106 1.91 -14.21 -4.99
C LEU A 106 2.50 -13.63 -3.70
N LEU A 107 2.48 -12.29 -3.56
CA LEU A 107 3.01 -11.62 -2.37
C LEU A 107 2.10 -11.81 -1.15
N GLU A 108 0.80 -11.89 -1.33
CA GLU A 108 -0.18 -12.23 -0.29
C GLU A 108 0.01 -13.68 0.18
N GLU A 109 0.07 -14.64 -0.74
CA GLU A 109 0.30 -16.07 -0.43
C GLU A 109 1.62 -16.30 0.31
N ARG A 110 2.65 -15.53 0.01
CA ARG A 110 3.96 -15.59 0.68
C ARG A 110 4.04 -14.76 1.97
N GLY A 111 2.97 -14.07 2.35
CA GLY A 111 2.90 -13.23 3.55
C GLY A 111 3.70 -11.92 3.48
N TYR A 112 4.23 -11.55 2.31
CA TYR A 112 4.91 -10.26 2.13
C TYR A 112 3.92 -9.09 2.07
N LEU A 113 2.70 -9.32 1.62
CA LEU A 113 1.62 -8.34 1.54
C LEU A 113 0.48 -8.79 2.46
N SER A 114 -0.06 -7.87 3.27
CA SER A 114 -1.21 -8.15 4.15
C SER A 114 -1.96 -6.87 4.44
N ASP A 115 -3.21 -6.80 4.00
CA ASP A 115 -4.12 -5.69 4.29
C ASP A 115 -4.43 -5.57 5.78
N GLU A 116 -4.50 -6.68 6.50
CA GLU A 116 -4.70 -6.72 7.95
C GLU A 116 -3.51 -6.07 8.68
N ARG A 117 -2.29 -6.52 8.40
CA ARG A 117 -1.07 -5.99 9.02
C ARG A 117 -0.88 -4.49 8.70
N PHE A 118 -1.18 -4.10 7.46
CA PHE A 118 -1.18 -2.69 7.07
C PHE A 118 -2.18 -1.88 7.89
N ALA A 119 -3.44 -2.35 8.01
CA ALA A 119 -4.51 -1.66 8.72
C ALA A 119 -4.21 -1.56 10.22
N GLN A 120 -3.68 -2.60 10.86
CA GLN A 120 -3.25 -2.58 12.26
C GLN A 120 -2.19 -1.50 12.49
N ARG A 121 -1.10 -1.50 11.72
CA ARG A 121 -0.03 -0.50 11.84
C ARG A 121 -0.51 0.92 11.55
N PHE A 122 -1.44 1.06 10.60
CA PHE A 122 -2.07 2.34 10.32
C PHE A 122 -2.86 2.86 11.52
N LEU A 123 -3.69 2.03 12.13
CA LEU A 123 -4.49 2.38 13.32
C LEU A 123 -3.58 2.72 14.50
N GLU A 124 -2.59 1.89 14.82
CA GLU A 124 -1.61 2.15 15.87
C GLU A 124 -0.97 3.55 15.71
N SER A 125 -0.46 3.81 14.51
CA SER A 125 0.17 5.10 14.21
C SER A 125 -0.80 6.28 14.30
N ARG A 126 -2.04 6.12 13.83
CA ARG A 126 -3.05 7.19 13.88
C ARG A 126 -3.56 7.44 15.29
N ILE A 127 -3.81 6.38 16.04
CA ILE A 127 -4.25 6.48 17.44
C ILE A 127 -3.15 7.09 18.30
N ALA A 128 -1.89 6.76 18.09
CA ALA A 128 -0.79 7.36 18.85
C ALA A 128 -0.58 8.85 18.52
N ASN A 129 -0.67 9.24 17.25
CA ASN A 129 -0.18 10.55 16.80
C ASN A 129 -1.27 11.55 16.38
N ARG A 130 -2.55 11.16 16.36
CA ARG A 130 -3.66 12.02 15.91
C ARG A 130 -4.85 11.93 16.84
N ASP A 131 -5.60 13.02 16.94
CA ASP A 131 -6.86 13.08 17.68
C ASP A 131 -8.01 12.97 16.67
N HIS A 132 -8.13 11.79 16.06
CA HIS A 132 -9.23 11.43 15.15
C HIS A 132 -10.16 10.43 15.84
N GLY A 133 -11.46 10.54 15.56
CA GLY A 133 -12.45 9.59 16.01
C GLY A 133 -12.52 8.33 15.11
N PRO A 134 -13.22 7.29 15.57
CA PRO A 134 -13.26 5.99 14.89
C PRO A 134 -13.87 6.08 13.48
N TYR A 135 -14.87 6.90 13.24
CA TYR A 135 -15.49 7.04 11.91
C TYR A 135 -14.54 7.63 10.87
N ARG A 136 -13.66 8.54 11.29
CA ARG A 136 -12.64 9.07 10.38
C ARG A 136 -11.57 8.04 10.08
N LEU A 137 -11.14 7.27 11.07
CA LEU A 137 -10.16 6.20 10.88
C LEU A 137 -10.71 5.12 9.94
N LEU A 138 -11.98 4.76 10.11
CA LEU A 138 -12.69 3.84 9.21
C LEU A 138 -12.66 4.36 7.76
N ALA A 139 -13.06 5.63 7.56
CA ALA A 139 -13.05 6.24 6.24
C ALA A 139 -11.64 6.31 5.62
N GLU A 140 -10.60 6.63 6.42
CA GLU A 140 -9.22 6.66 5.96
C GLU A 140 -8.69 5.28 5.56
N LEU A 141 -9.10 4.19 6.23
CA LEU A 141 -8.78 2.81 5.85
C LEU A 141 -9.48 2.40 4.55
N GLN A 142 -10.78 2.70 4.42
CA GLN A 142 -11.55 2.42 3.20
C GLN A 142 -10.97 3.15 1.98
N GLN A 143 -10.54 4.40 2.13
CA GLN A 143 -9.85 5.15 1.07
C GLN A 143 -8.53 4.51 0.62
N ARG A 144 -7.97 3.61 1.44
CA ARG A 144 -6.76 2.82 1.13
C ARG A 144 -7.07 1.40 0.67
N GLY A 145 -8.34 1.15 0.37
CA GLY A 145 -8.78 -0.13 -0.17
C GLY A 145 -8.98 -1.24 0.87
N ILE A 146 -8.94 -0.90 2.17
CA ILE A 146 -9.28 -1.86 3.22
C ILE A 146 -10.79 -2.06 3.25
N SER A 147 -11.23 -3.31 3.30
CA SER A 147 -12.66 -3.62 3.38
C SER A 147 -13.28 -3.03 4.65
N ARG A 148 -14.56 -2.73 4.58
CA ARG A 148 -15.28 -2.17 5.73
C ARG A 148 -15.27 -3.15 6.91
N GLU A 149 -15.51 -4.42 6.62
CA GLU A 149 -15.58 -5.50 7.61
C GLU A 149 -14.26 -5.63 8.37
N LEU A 150 -13.13 -5.65 7.66
CA LEU A 150 -11.81 -5.72 8.27
C LEU A 150 -11.51 -4.45 9.09
N ALA A 151 -11.82 -3.28 8.55
CA ALA A 151 -11.58 -2.02 9.25
C ALA A 151 -12.44 -1.87 10.52
N GLU A 152 -13.71 -2.29 10.49
CA GLU A 152 -14.60 -2.30 11.67
C GLU A 152 -14.13 -3.33 12.70
N SER A 153 -13.73 -4.53 12.28
CA SER A 153 -13.19 -5.57 13.17
C SER A 153 -11.97 -5.07 13.93
N LEU A 154 -11.00 -4.49 13.23
CA LEU A 154 -9.79 -3.96 13.85
C LEU A 154 -10.06 -2.73 14.74
N LEU A 155 -10.97 -1.84 14.34
CA LEU A 155 -11.36 -0.71 15.19
C LEU A 155 -12.05 -1.15 16.47
N HIS A 156 -12.79 -2.27 16.46
CA HIS A 156 -13.43 -2.82 17.64
C HIS A 156 -12.42 -3.24 18.73
N GLU A 157 -11.20 -3.63 18.36
CA GLU A 157 -10.11 -3.91 19.33
C GLU A 157 -9.72 -2.67 20.14
N TYR A 158 -9.95 -1.46 19.58
CA TYR A 158 -9.71 -0.17 20.23
C TYR A 158 -11.00 0.44 20.82
N ASP A 159 -12.10 -0.31 20.92
CA ASP A 159 -13.40 0.21 21.37
C ASP A 159 -13.40 0.47 22.88
N SER A 160 -12.75 1.57 23.26
CA SER A 160 -12.74 2.10 24.61
C SER A 160 -13.42 3.48 24.62
N PRO A 161 -14.57 3.61 25.26
CA PRO A 161 -15.24 4.91 25.41
C PRO A 161 -14.32 5.97 26.03
N HIS A 162 -13.45 5.58 26.95
CA HIS A 162 -12.47 6.46 27.58
C HIS A 162 -11.44 6.98 26.56
N LEU A 163 -10.91 6.12 25.70
CA LEU A 163 -9.95 6.50 24.65
C LEU A 163 -10.54 7.55 23.72
N TRP A 164 -11.75 7.31 23.23
CA TRP A 164 -12.39 8.22 22.27
C TRP A 164 -12.80 9.54 22.90
N LEU A 165 -13.20 9.54 24.18
CA LEU A 165 -13.49 10.76 24.93
C LEU A 165 -12.21 11.60 25.12
N GLU A 166 -11.13 11.00 25.60
CA GLU A 166 -9.84 11.68 25.75
C GLU A 166 -9.36 12.31 24.44
N LYS A 167 -9.49 11.61 23.33
CA LYS A 167 -9.13 12.14 22.00
C LYS A 167 -10.04 13.27 21.56
N ALA A 168 -11.34 13.20 21.86
CA ALA A 168 -12.27 14.28 21.56
C ALA A 168 -11.97 15.54 22.37
N GLU A 169 -11.61 15.39 23.64
CA GLU A 169 -11.19 16.49 24.53
C GLU A 169 -9.91 17.16 24.03
N ARG A 170 -8.90 16.38 23.65
CA ARG A 170 -7.66 16.91 23.03
C ARG A 170 -7.96 17.64 21.71
N ALA A 171 -8.84 17.08 20.87
CA ALA A 171 -9.27 17.73 19.63
C ALA A 171 -10.01 19.04 19.91
N LYS A 172 -10.91 19.06 20.92
CA LYS A 172 -11.62 20.25 21.41
C LYS A 172 -10.63 21.34 21.81
N GLU A 173 -9.70 21.03 22.71
CA GLU A 173 -8.70 21.99 23.16
C GLU A 173 -7.87 22.58 22.01
N ARG A 174 -7.44 21.73 21.07
CA ARG A 174 -6.71 22.16 19.88
C ARG A 174 -7.51 23.13 19.00
N ILE A 175 -8.82 22.88 18.86
CA ILE A 175 -9.73 23.76 18.11
C ILE A 175 -9.87 25.10 18.84
N LEU A 176 -10.07 25.06 20.16
CA LEU A 176 -10.26 26.26 20.99
C LEU A 176 -8.99 27.14 21.00
N ARG A 177 -7.79 26.55 21.08
CA ARG A 177 -6.52 27.30 21.01
C ARG A 177 -6.32 28.05 19.68
N ARG A 178 -6.91 27.57 18.59
CA ARG A 178 -6.78 28.17 17.25
C ARG A 178 -7.83 29.24 16.93
N SER A 179 -8.87 29.35 17.73
CA SER A 179 -10.03 30.19 17.44
C SER A 179 -10.44 30.97 18.69
N LYS A 180 -10.40 32.31 18.65
CA LYS A 180 -10.73 33.19 19.81
C LYS A 180 -12.22 33.14 20.21
N THR A 181 -13.09 32.74 19.28
CA THR A 181 -14.53 32.59 19.51
C THR A 181 -15.02 31.35 18.79
N VAL A 182 -15.41 30.33 19.53
CA VAL A 182 -16.00 29.11 18.97
C VAL A 182 -17.39 28.94 19.59
N ASN A 183 -18.40 29.05 18.76
CA ASN A 183 -19.78 28.71 19.13
C ASN A 183 -19.87 27.18 19.34
N PRO A 184 -20.60 26.67 20.33
CA PRO A 184 -20.76 25.24 20.62
C PRO A 184 -21.17 24.40 19.41
N GLN A 185 -22.05 24.94 18.57
CA GLN A 185 -22.53 24.27 17.35
C GLN A 185 -21.41 24.09 16.30
N SER A 186 -20.55 25.11 16.15
CA SER A 186 -19.38 25.02 15.28
C SER A 186 -18.34 24.02 15.82
N LEU A 187 -18.17 23.95 17.13
CA LEU A 187 -17.27 23.00 17.78
C LEU A 187 -17.77 21.56 17.62
N TRP A 188 -19.08 21.36 17.80
CA TRP A 188 -19.72 20.08 17.55
C TRP A 188 -19.47 19.60 16.11
N SER A 189 -19.75 20.47 15.12
CA SER A 189 -19.53 20.16 13.70
C SER A 189 -18.08 19.81 13.39
N LYS A 190 -17.12 20.53 13.96
CA LYS A 190 -15.69 20.27 13.78
C LYS A 190 -15.27 18.93 14.39
N LEU A 191 -15.77 18.58 15.57
CA LEU A 191 -15.49 17.28 16.20
C LEU A 191 -16.15 16.13 15.42
N HIS A 192 -17.36 16.33 14.93
CA HIS A 192 -18.04 15.37 14.06
C HIS A 192 -17.23 15.12 12.75
N GLN A 193 -16.68 16.17 12.13
CA GLN A 193 -15.78 16.05 10.98
C GLN A 193 -14.45 15.34 11.32
N GLN A 194 -14.04 15.36 12.59
CA GLN A 194 -12.90 14.55 13.05
C GLN A 194 -13.28 13.07 13.27
N GLY A 195 -14.56 12.71 13.08
CA GLY A 195 -15.04 11.34 13.13
C GLY A 195 -15.44 10.84 14.52
N PHE A 196 -15.73 11.73 15.47
CA PHE A 196 -16.27 11.33 16.77
C PHE A 196 -17.78 11.10 16.70
N SER A 197 -18.29 10.19 17.53
CA SER A 197 -19.72 9.94 17.66
C SER A 197 -20.44 11.10 18.37
N GLY A 198 -21.73 11.26 18.13
CA GLY A 198 -22.54 12.27 18.82
C GLY A 198 -22.49 12.12 20.33
N ALA A 199 -22.51 10.88 20.85
CA ALA A 199 -22.37 10.60 22.28
C ALA A 199 -21.02 11.06 22.84
N THR A 200 -19.93 10.74 22.14
CA THR A 200 -18.57 11.17 22.53
C THR A 200 -18.44 12.69 22.50
N ILE A 201 -19.00 13.34 21.48
CA ILE A 201 -18.94 14.81 21.35
C ILE A 201 -19.74 15.46 22.49
N SER A 202 -20.96 14.98 22.75
CA SER A 202 -21.81 15.49 23.84
C SER A 202 -21.11 15.33 25.20
N ALA A 203 -20.41 14.22 25.43
CA ALA A 203 -19.61 14.03 26.63
C ALA A 203 -18.46 15.03 26.73
N ALA A 204 -17.71 15.22 25.64
CA ALA A 204 -16.57 16.14 25.60
C ALA A 204 -16.95 17.62 25.72
N LEU A 205 -18.20 17.97 25.45
CA LEU A 205 -18.70 19.35 25.50
C LEU A 205 -19.46 19.69 26.80
N ARG A 206 -19.60 18.76 27.77
CA ARG A 206 -20.38 18.97 29.01
C ARG A 206 -19.93 20.16 29.84
N ASP A 207 -18.62 20.45 29.84
CA ASP A 207 -18.02 21.50 30.65
C ASP A 207 -18.05 22.88 29.97
N LEU A 208 -18.63 22.98 28.79
CA LEU A 208 -18.81 24.27 28.13
C LEU A 208 -20.08 24.94 28.60
N PRO A 209 -20.05 26.28 28.88
CA PRO A 209 -21.26 27.02 29.23
C PRO A 209 -22.28 26.84 28.10
N GLN A 210 -23.45 26.36 28.47
CA GLN A 210 -24.58 26.29 27.54
C GLN A 210 -24.99 27.72 27.17
N PRO A 211 -25.29 27.99 25.89
CA PRO A 211 -25.87 29.30 25.57
C PRO A 211 -27.16 29.48 26.38
N GLU A 212 -27.21 30.55 27.15
CA GLU A 212 -28.46 30.98 27.77
C GLU A 212 -29.48 31.15 26.64
N LEU A 213 -30.63 30.44 26.78
CA LEU A 213 -31.76 30.52 25.88
C LEU A 213 -32.43 31.87 25.98
#